data_4215cf1398617166f771972744b77cf9
#
_entry.id   4215cf1398617166f771972744b77cf9
#
_cell.length_a   1.000
_cell.length_b   1.000
_cell.length_c   1.000
_cell.angle_alpha   90.00
_cell.angle_beta   90.00
_cell.angle_gamma   90.00
#
_symmetry.space_group_name_H-M   'P 1'
#
loop_
_entity.id
_entity.type
_entity.pdbx_description
1 polymer ?
#
loop_
_entity_poly.entity_id
_entity_poly.type
_entity_poly.pdbx_seq_one_letter_code
_entity_poly.pdbx_strand_id
1 'polypeptide(L)'
;MKIVLLKDKLFEKNDNFKVGKIRINAFQGYLQITEKEKDFVVSRAQKLWKTVLKSSGMDYFEGLIRFDFVPEFEKVPKIKDSVIDVGRLSIKGLYEINTHSPEGLACDALYRKCFPSLRGYTPKASKKLANHLSKAYRDEIVMVRGENSAKKSWGDIFIKALRNYGADVYSEAPEEVMRRKPNLLWRWGDIDFKKEFNEYEDYFQRWLIDQDDMKIINTIPASRKVDVANKKLIARKDDFILNGAGSLKKALRLPKDEYVLKPLRGASGKGIVFGELENRSRWIDEVKKAYNRGDYGLFKKMMLPEIKVNGLSITMDFLPAFYAHGEDLTYLYSLVRLEPWESYFSRKTINVAQGGGYGGTVKVVKRG
;
A
#
# COMPACT_ATOMS: atom_id res chain seq x y z
N MET A 1 -16.39 -13.32 6.14
CA MET A 1 -15.88 -12.74 4.88
C MET A 1 -16.24 -13.63 3.71
N LYS A 2 -16.59 -13.05 2.57
CA LYS A 2 -16.98 -13.80 1.35
C LYS A 2 -16.31 -13.20 0.11
N ILE A 3 -15.85 -14.04 -0.81
CA ILE A 3 -15.39 -13.62 -2.14
C ILE A 3 -16.58 -13.87 -3.08
N VAL A 4 -17.10 -12.81 -3.66
CA VAL A 4 -18.26 -12.87 -4.58
C VAL A 4 -17.76 -12.76 -6.01
N LEU A 5 -18.09 -13.75 -6.82
CA LEU A 5 -17.74 -13.84 -8.24
C LEU A 5 -18.87 -13.25 -9.08
N LEU A 6 -18.54 -12.41 -10.03
CA LEU A 6 -19.51 -11.83 -10.97
C LEU A 6 -19.55 -12.57 -12.30
N LYS A 7 -18.56 -13.43 -12.54
CA LYS A 7 -18.44 -14.32 -13.70
C LYS A 7 -17.91 -15.68 -13.23
N ASP A 8 -18.13 -16.70 -14.01
CA ASP A 8 -17.68 -18.06 -13.71
C ASP A 8 -16.17 -18.23 -13.70
N LYS A 9 -15.43 -17.30 -14.30
CA LYS A 9 -13.97 -17.30 -14.31
C LYS A 9 -13.42 -16.19 -13.46
N LEU A 10 -12.65 -16.57 -12.45
CA LEU A 10 -11.98 -15.65 -11.52
C LEU A 10 -10.92 -14.74 -12.17
N PHE A 11 -10.21 -15.26 -13.16
CA PHE A 11 -9.04 -14.66 -13.75
C PHE A 11 -9.13 -14.70 -15.28
N GLU A 12 -9.69 -13.67 -15.89
CA GLU A 12 -9.62 -13.49 -17.34
C GLU A 12 -8.55 -12.47 -17.70
N LYS A 13 -7.61 -12.85 -18.58
CA LYS A 13 -6.51 -11.95 -19.05
C LYS A 13 -7.03 -10.72 -19.79
N ASN A 14 -8.26 -10.72 -20.24
CA ASN A 14 -8.86 -9.63 -21.02
C ASN A 14 -9.49 -8.53 -20.15
N ASP A 15 -9.69 -8.80 -18.86
CA ASP A 15 -10.26 -7.84 -17.93
C ASP A 15 -9.13 -7.00 -17.30
N ASN A 16 -8.55 -6.11 -18.12
CA ASN A 16 -7.51 -5.21 -17.68
C ASN A 16 -7.85 -3.77 -18.06
N PHE A 17 -7.36 -2.86 -17.29
CA PHE A 17 -7.39 -1.45 -17.63
C PHE A 17 -5.96 -0.88 -17.69
N LYS A 18 -5.78 0.07 -18.61
CA LYS A 18 -4.49 0.76 -18.77
C LYS A 18 -4.52 2.09 -18.04
N VAL A 19 -3.47 2.37 -17.29
CA VAL A 19 -3.20 3.69 -16.72
C VAL A 19 -1.82 4.11 -17.19
N GLY A 20 -1.77 4.97 -18.18
CA GLY A 20 -0.54 5.26 -18.88
C GLY A 20 0.03 3.99 -19.52
N LYS A 21 1.26 3.62 -19.17
CA LYS A 21 1.93 2.40 -19.64
C LYS A 21 1.65 1.15 -18.78
N ILE A 22 1.01 1.32 -17.63
CA ILE A 22 0.75 0.21 -16.69
C ILE A 22 -0.55 -0.47 -17.07
N ARG A 23 -0.50 -1.80 -17.21
CA ARG A 23 -1.68 -2.65 -17.35
C ARG A 23 -1.99 -3.27 -15.99
N ILE A 24 -3.21 -3.10 -15.51
CA ILE A 24 -3.69 -3.68 -14.26
C ILE A 24 -4.74 -4.72 -14.57
N ASN A 25 -4.50 -5.95 -14.14
CA ASN A 25 -5.49 -7.00 -14.19
C ASN A 25 -6.53 -6.77 -13.08
N ALA A 26 -7.80 -6.79 -13.43
CA ALA A 26 -8.88 -6.61 -12.50
C ALA A 26 -9.55 -7.94 -12.16
N PHE A 27 -9.84 -8.14 -10.89
CA PHE A 27 -10.59 -9.26 -10.40
C PHE A 27 -12.07 -9.10 -10.74
N GLN A 28 -12.68 -10.10 -11.38
CA GLN A 28 -14.10 -10.11 -11.75
C GLN A 28 -14.98 -10.49 -10.57
N GLY A 29 -14.97 -9.66 -9.56
CA GLY A 29 -15.70 -9.87 -8.34
C GLY A 29 -15.40 -8.83 -7.29
N TYR A 30 -15.79 -9.11 -6.06
CA TYR A 30 -15.47 -8.27 -4.91
C TYR A 30 -15.36 -9.11 -3.64
N LEU A 31 -14.60 -8.58 -2.69
CA LEU A 31 -14.59 -9.12 -1.34
C LEU A 31 -15.74 -8.50 -0.54
N GLN A 32 -16.51 -9.31 0.15
CA GLN A 32 -17.56 -8.85 1.06
C GLN A 32 -17.14 -9.10 2.50
N ILE A 33 -17.15 -8.04 3.30
CA ILE A 33 -16.94 -8.08 4.75
C ILE A 33 -18.13 -7.45 5.48
N THR A 34 -18.34 -7.85 6.71
CA THR A 34 -19.34 -7.24 7.59
C THR A 34 -18.82 -5.96 8.24
N GLU A 35 -19.72 -5.10 8.75
CA GLU A 35 -19.34 -3.95 9.55
C GLU A 35 -18.46 -4.35 10.74
N LYS A 36 -18.75 -5.47 11.40
CA LYS A 36 -17.96 -5.98 12.52
C LYS A 36 -16.52 -6.34 12.12
N GLU A 37 -16.34 -6.96 10.95
CA GLU A 37 -15.01 -7.25 10.40
C GLU A 37 -14.26 -5.97 9.99
N LYS A 38 -14.97 -4.99 9.41
CA LYS A 38 -14.39 -3.67 9.14
C LYS A 38 -13.93 -3.00 10.43
N ASP A 39 -14.76 -2.99 11.47
CA ASP A 39 -14.43 -2.36 12.75
C ASP A 39 -13.25 -3.03 13.44
N PHE A 40 -13.13 -4.36 13.33
CA PHE A 40 -11.95 -5.10 13.77
C PHE A 40 -10.68 -4.63 13.03
N VAL A 41 -10.74 -4.51 11.70
CA VAL A 41 -9.62 -4.03 10.88
C VAL A 41 -9.24 -2.59 11.25
N VAL A 42 -10.22 -1.71 11.41
CA VAL A 42 -10.02 -0.31 11.82
C VAL A 42 -9.32 -0.24 13.19
N SER A 43 -9.83 -0.99 14.16
CA SER A 43 -9.25 -1.04 15.52
C SER A 43 -7.80 -1.56 15.48
N ARG A 44 -7.52 -2.58 14.66
CA ARG A 44 -6.18 -3.13 14.50
C ARG A 44 -5.22 -2.13 13.86
N ALA A 45 -5.66 -1.46 12.79
CA ALA A 45 -4.90 -0.42 12.12
C ALA A 45 -4.62 0.76 13.05
N GLN A 46 -5.63 1.22 13.80
CA GLN A 46 -5.52 2.31 14.77
C GLN A 46 -4.45 2.03 15.84
N LYS A 47 -4.48 0.82 16.42
CA LYS A 47 -3.48 0.41 17.42
C LYS A 47 -2.06 0.38 16.85
N LEU A 48 -1.90 -0.17 15.65
CA LEU A 48 -0.60 -0.23 14.97
C LEU A 48 -0.10 1.19 14.64
N TRP A 49 -0.98 2.05 14.13
CA TRP A 49 -0.64 3.42 13.76
C TRP A 49 -0.11 4.22 14.94
N LYS A 50 -0.78 4.19 16.07
CA LYS A 50 -0.32 4.84 17.32
C LYS A 50 1.08 4.37 17.72
N THR A 51 1.33 3.06 17.62
CA THR A 51 2.65 2.50 17.92
C THR A 51 3.71 3.00 16.94
N VAL A 52 3.41 3.01 15.65
CA VAL A 52 4.34 3.46 14.60
C VAL A 52 4.65 4.94 14.75
N LEU A 53 3.63 5.77 14.94
CA LEU A 53 3.80 7.22 15.10
C LEU A 53 4.71 7.53 16.30
N LYS A 54 4.42 6.93 17.45
CA LYS A 54 5.25 7.05 18.65
C LYS A 54 6.69 6.59 18.42
N SER A 55 6.88 5.44 17.76
CA SER A 55 8.21 4.85 17.51
C SER A 55 9.01 5.61 16.45
N SER A 56 8.34 6.34 15.55
CA SER A 56 9.01 7.20 14.56
C SER A 56 9.57 8.50 15.17
N GLY A 57 9.11 8.86 16.36
CA GLY A 57 9.41 10.15 16.98
C GLY A 57 8.72 11.32 16.28
N MET A 58 7.70 11.07 15.48
CA MET A 58 6.86 12.11 14.89
C MET A 58 5.73 12.46 15.84
N ASP A 59 5.56 13.74 16.08
CA ASP A 59 4.46 14.24 16.93
C ASP A 59 3.13 14.28 16.16
N TYR A 60 3.23 14.43 14.84
CA TYR A 60 2.07 14.57 13.97
C TYR A 60 2.35 14.05 12.56
N PHE A 61 1.36 13.39 11.97
CA PHE A 61 1.32 13.02 10.56
C PHE A 61 -0.08 13.28 10.01
N GLU A 62 -0.15 13.84 8.82
CA GLU A 62 -1.40 13.99 8.10
C GLU A 62 -1.27 13.47 6.67
N GLY A 63 -2.25 12.66 6.25
CA GLY A 63 -2.26 12.15 4.89
C GLY A 63 -2.87 10.76 4.74
N LEU A 64 -2.74 10.25 3.54
CA LEU A 64 -3.23 8.93 3.20
C LEU A 64 -2.23 7.85 3.63
N ILE A 65 -2.74 6.81 4.25
CA ILE A 65 -1.98 5.62 4.60
C ILE A 65 -2.74 4.36 4.21
N ARG A 66 -1.99 3.32 3.86
CA ARG A 66 -2.51 1.99 3.56
C ARG A 66 -1.69 0.95 4.30
N PHE A 67 -2.37 0.01 4.90
CA PHE A 67 -1.75 -1.14 5.56
C PHE A 67 -1.84 -2.35 4.64
N ASP A 68 -0.71 -2.99 4.34
CA ASP A 68 -0.67 -4.22 3.57
C ASP A 68 -0.71 -5.42 4.53
N PHE A 69 -1.93 -5.81 4.94
CA PHE A 69 -2.15 -6.88 5.89
C PHE A 69 -2.10 -8.26 5.27
N VAL A 70 -1.58 -9.21 6.05
CA VAL A 70 -1.68 -10.65 5.80
C VAL A 70 -2.96 -11.15 6.47
N PRO A 71 -4.01 -11.49 5.71
CA PRO A 71 -5.23 -12.05 6.29
C PRO A 71 -4.99 -13.49 6.75
N GLU A 72 -5.86 -13.96 7.62
CA GLU A 72 -5.97 -15.33 8.05
C GLU A 72 -7.45 -15.71 8.09
N PHE A 73 -7.76 -16.96 7.77
CA PHE A 73 -9.13 -17.45 7.65
C PHE A 73 -9.37 -18.58 8.66
N GLU A 74 -10.48 -18.50 9.37
CA GLU A 74 -10.81 -19.43 10.46
C GLU A 74 -11.41 -20.74 9.97
N LYS A 75 -11.85 -20.80 8.71
CA LYS A 75 -12.59 -21.96 8.18
C LYS A 75 -12.05 -22.45 6.85
N VAL A 76 -12.24 -23.73 6.60
CA VAL A 76 -12.06 -24.30 5.27
C VAL A 76 -13.05 -23.62 4.32
N PRO A 77 -12.58 -23.05 3.21
CA PRO A 77 -13.43 -22.33 2.27
C PRO A 77 -14.51 -23.22 1.67
N LYS A 78 -15.73 -22.68 1.50
CA LYS A 78 -16.85 -23.34 0.85
C LYS A 78 -17.37 -22.46 -0.28
N ILE A 79 -17.69 -23.08 -1.42
CA ILE A 79 -18.32 -22.37 -2.54
C ILE A 79 -19.80 -22.74 -2.65
N LYS A 80 -20.62 -21.73 -2.85
CA LYS A 80 -22.04 -21.89 -3.17
C LYS A 80 -22.47 -20.68 -4.02
N ASP A 81 -23.14 -20.94 -5.14
CA ASP A 81 -23.75 -19.90 -5.99
C ASP A 81 -22.80 -18.73 -6.32
N SER A 82 -21.60 -19.03 -6.83
CA SER A 82 -20.55 -18.03 -7.15
C SER A 82 -20.03 -17.23 -5.93
N VAL A 83 -20.24 -17.72 -4.71
CA VAL A 83 -19.73 -17.12 -3.48
C VAL A 83 -18.81 -18.11 -2.76
N ILE A 84 -17.58 -17.69 -2.53
CA ILE A 84 -16.62 -18.43 -1.71
C ILE A 84 -16.67 -17.87 -0.29
N ASP A 85 -17.18 -18.63 0.65
CA ASP A 85 -17.19 -18.28 2.07
C ASP A 85 -15.88 -18.77 2.71
N VAL A 86 -15.05 -17.85 3.16
CA VAL A 86 -13.76 -18.12 3.81
C VAL A 86 -13.83 -17.96 5.34
N GLY A 87 -15.01 -17.77 5.89
CA GLY A 87 -15.23 -17.58 7.32
C GLY A 87 -14.94 -16.15 7.78
N ARG A 88 -14.51 -16.00 9.01
CA ARG A 88 -14.23 -14.70 9.62
C ARG A 88 -12.85 -14.20 9.23
N LEU A 89 -12.75 -12.91 8.93
CA LEU A 89 -11.48 -12.25 8.70
C LEU A 89 -10.73 -12.05 10.01
N SER A 90 -9.50 -12.56 10.06
CA SER A 90 -8.49 -12.17 11.05
C SER A 90 -7.22 -11.64 10.37
N ILE A 91 -6.32 -11.04 11.13
CA ILE A 91 -5.09 -10.44 10.63
C ILE A 91 -3.89 -11.16 11.29
N LYS A 92 -3.17 -11.93 10.50
CA LYS A 92 -1.96 -12.63 10.92
C LYS A 92 -0.77 -11.70 11.10
N GLY A 93 -0.64 -10.71 10.22
CA GLY A 93 0.49 -9.80 10.23
C GLY A 93 0.37 -8.61 9.29
N LEU A 94 1.45 -7.86 9.19
CA LEU A 94 1.58 -6.67 8.37
C LEU A 94 2.87 -6.76 7.56
N TYR A 95 2.78 -6.56 6.25
CA TYR A 95 3.95 -6.51 5.37
C TYR A 95 4.61 -5.13 5.34
N GLU A 96 3.79 -4.08 5.20
CA GLU A 96 4.25 -2.70 5.11
C GLU A 96 3.12 -1.70 5.37
N ILE A 97 3.52 -0.47 5.66
CA ILE A 97 2.65 0.69 5.69
C ILE A 97 3.06 1.59 4.53
N ASN A 98 2.12 1.90 3.66
CA ASN A 98 2.32 2.79 2.52
C ASN A 98 1.77 4.18 2.85
N THR A 99 2.63 5.20 2.82
CA THR A 99 2.27 6.60 3.09
C THR A 99 2.44 7.50 1.87
N HIS A 100 3.12 7.01 0.83
CA HIS A 100 3.54 7.87 -0.27
C HIS A 100 2.54 7.94 -1.42
N SER A 101 1.85 6.85 -1.72
CA SER A 101 0.95 6.79 -2.86
C SER A 101 -0.10 5.69 -2.64
N PRO A 102 -1.17 5.98 -1.93
CA PRO A 102 -2.28 5.06 -1.86
C PRO A 102 -3.02 5.07 -3.21
N GLU A 103 -2.40 4.50 -4.22
CA GLU A 103 -2.90 4.37 -5.60
C GLU A 103 -4.33 3.80 -5.66
N GLY A 104 -4.76 3.18 -4.59
CA GLY A 104 -6.06 2.59 -4.43
C GLY A 104 -7.26 3.52 -4.57
N LEU A 105 -7.13 4.84 -4.30
CA LEU A 105 -8.22 5.77 -4.55
C LEU A 105 -8.45 6.01 -6.04
N ALA A 106 -7.39 6.04 -6.83
CA ALA A 106 -7.51 6.05 -8.28
C ALA A 106 -8.09 4.72 -8.78
N CYS A 107 -7.74 3.58 -8.14
CA CYS A 107 -8.37 2.29 -8.41
C CYS A 107 -9.89 2.34 -8.19
N ASP A 108 -10.39 2.92 -7.10
CA ASP A 108 -11.83 3.06 -6.86
C ASP A 108 -12.54 3.77 -8.02
N ALA A 109 -11.97 4.88 -8.50
CA ALA A 109 -12.52 5.63 -9.63
C ALA A 109 -12.48 4.83 -10.94
N LEU A 110 -11.39 4.09 -11.18
CA LEU A 110 -11.23 3.24 -12.37
C LEU A 110 -12.14 2.01 -12.33
N TYR A 111 -12.27 1.34 -11.20
CA TYR A 111 -13.19 0.22 -11.03
C TYR A 111 -14.62 0.62 -11.39
N ARG A 112 -15.08 1.80 -10.94
CA ARG A 112 -16.41 2.32 -11.28
C ARG A 112 -16.57 2.57 -12.78
N LYS A 113 -15.52 3.02 -13.44
CA LYS A 113 -15.56 3.31 -14.88
C LYS A 113 -15.50 2.03 -15.71
N CYS A 114 -14.62 1.10 -15.37
CA CYS A 114 -14.34 -0.11 -16.15
C CYS A 114 -15.34 -1.25 -15.87
N PHE A 115 -15.92 -1.27 -14.68
CA PHE A 115 -16.88 -2.29 -14.23
C PHE A 115 -18.18 -1.64 -13.77
N PRO A 116 -19.06 -1.24 -14.70
CA PRO A 116 -20.35 -0.62 -14.36
C PRO A 116 -21.20 -1.47 -13.41
N SER A 117 -21.13 -2.80 -13.51
CA SER A 117 -21.79 -3.75 -12.60
C SER A 117 -21.31 -3.64 -11.15
N LEU A 118 -20.09 -3.14 -10.92
CA LEU A 118 -19.51 -2.93 -9.59
C LEU A 118 -19.80 -1.55 -8.99
N ARG A 119 -20.42 -0.64 -9.73
CA ARG A 119 -20.66 0.76 -9.25
C ARG A 119 -21.40 0.83 -7.92
N GLY A 120 -22.30 -0.09 -7.66
CA GLY A 120 -23.02 -0.19 -6.38
C GLY A 120 -22.20 -0.78 -5.23
N TYR A 121 -21.05 -1.37 -5.52
CA TYR A 121 -20.24 -2.14 -4.57
C TYR A 121 -18.92 -1.43 -4.21
N THR A 122 -18.45 -0.52 -5.07
CA THR A 122 -17.23 0.25 -4.78
C THR A 122 -17.48 1.27 -3.67
N PRO A 123 -16.58 1.39 -2.71
CA PRO A 123 -16.71 2.38 -1.65
C PRO A 123 -16.67 3.80 -2.24
N LYS A 124 -17.43 4.71 -1.66
CA LYS A 124 -17.42 6.14 -2.03
C LYS A 124 -16.20 6.84 -1.40
N ALA A 125 -15.03 6.25 -1.55
CA ALA A 125 -13.80 6.69 -0.90
C ALA A 125 -13.40 8.11 -1.30
N SER A 126 -13.43 8.40 -2.60
CA SER A 126 -13.14 9.74 -3.11
C SER A 126 -14.12 10.80 -2.57
N LYS A 127 -15.41 10.44 -2.42
CA LYS A 127 -16.41 11.33 -1.80
C LYS A 127 -16.12 11.57 -0.32
N LYS A 128 -15.80 10.51 0.43
CA LYS A 128 -15.45 10.64 1.85
C LYS A 128 -14.23 11.54 2.04
N LEU A 129 -13.20 11.31 1.24
CA LEU A 129 -11.97 12.09 1.31
C LEU A 129 -12.20 13.54 0.88
N ALA A 130 -12.91 13.78 -0.23
CA ALA A 130 -13.23 15.13 -0.68
C ALA A 130 -14.02 15.90 0.40
N ASN A 131 -15.03 15.27 0.99
CA ASN A 131 -15.80 15.88 2.08
C ASN A 131 -14.94 16.18 3.33
N HIS A 132 -13.95 15.31 3.63
CA HIS A 132 -13.02 15.56 4.73
C HIS A 132 -12.12 16.75 4.41
N LEU A 133 -11.49 16.77 3.24
CA LEU A 133 -10.59 17.83 2.80
C LEU A 133 -11.31 19.18 2.74
N SER A 134 -12.50 19.26 2.13
CA SER A 134 -13.28 20.51 2.04
C SER A 134 -13.75 21.05 3.40
N LYS A 135 -13.87 20.18 4.41
CA LYS A 135 -14.17 20.60 5.79
C LYS A 135 -12.93 21.03 6.57
N ALA A 136 -11.82 20.31 6.36
CA ALA A 136 -10.56 20.55 7.06
C ALA A 136 -9.81 21.77 6.53
N TYR A 137 -9.97 22.06 5.23
CA TYR A 137 -9.22 23.10 4.53
C TYR A 137 -10.14 24.02 3.75
N ARG A 138 -9.91 25.31 3.90
CA ARG A 138 -10.56 26.36 3.10
C ARG A 138 -9.73 26.77 1.90
N ASP A 139 -8.43 26.52 1.95
CA ASP A 139 -7.47 26.85 0.90
C ASP A 139 -7.47 25.76 -0.18
N GLU A 140 -7.05 26.16 -1.37
CA GLU A 140 -6.79 25.23 -2.45
C GLU A 140 -5.66 24.25 -2.07
N ILE A 141 -5.80 23.01 -2.50
CA ILE A 141 -4.83 21.95 -2.24
C ILE A 141 -3.97 21.76 -3.48
N VAL A 142 -2.71 22.12 -3.41
CA VAL A 142 -1.77 21.89 -4.50
C VAL A 142 -1.11 20.53 -4.34
N MET A 143 -1.36 19.63 -5.29
CA MET A 143 -0.72 18.34 -5.34
C MET A 143 0.57 18.41 -6.16
N VAL A 144 1.70 18.26 -5.51
CA VAL A 144 2.98 18.11 -6.21
C VAL A 144 3.18 16.67 -6.65
N ARG A 145 3.57 16.47 -7.88
CA ARG A 145 3.81 15.14 -8.47
C ARG A 145 5.01 15.16 -9.41
N GLY A 146 5.74 14.04 -9.42
CA GLY A 146 6.84 13.84 -10.34
C GLY A 146 6.37 13.65 -11.80
N GLU A 147 7.28 13.79 -12.74
CA GLU A 147 7.01 13.70 -14.18
C GLU A 147 6.75 12.28 -14.71
N ASN A 148 6.88 11.25 -13.89
CA ASN A 148 6.64 9.87 -14.33
C ASN A 148 5.22 9.73 -14.91
N SER A 149 5.12 9.43 -16.20
CA SER A 149 3.87 9.42 -16.97
C SER A 149 2.78 8.49 -16.39
N ALA A 150 3.17 7.38 -15.75
CA ALA A 150 2.23 6.47 -15.09
C ALA A 150 1.68 7.09 -13.80
N LYS A 151 2.54 7.64 -12.96
CA LYS A 151 2.14 8.34 -11.71
C LYS A 151 1.35 9.60 -12.02
N LYS A 152 1.69 10.32 -13.10
CA LYS A 152 0.92 11.47 -13.58
C LYS A 152 -0.52 11.08 -13.90
N SER A 153 -0.73 10.02 -14.68
CA SER A 153 -2.07 9.55 -15.06
C SER A 153 -2.90 9.11 -13.85
N TRP A 154 -2.29 8.49 -12.84
CA TRP A 154 -2.96 8.13 -11.59
C TRP A 154 -3.35 9.37 -10.79
N GLY A 155 -2.46 10.35 -10.68
CA GLY A 155 -2.72 11.62 -10.03
C GLY A 155 -3.88 12.39 -10.69
N ASP A 156 -3.94 12.44 -12.02
CA ASP A 156 -5.02 13.10 -12.76
C ASP A 156 -6.38 12.44 -12.49
N ILE A 157 -6.44 11.10 -12.47
CA ILE A 157 -7.68 10.37 -12.15
C ILE A 157 -8.11 10.69 -10.73
N PHE A 158 -7.19 10.71 -9.80
CA PHE A 158 -7.43 10.99 -8.39
C PHE A 158 -7.93 12.43 -8.17
N ILE A 159 -7.24 13.43 -8.73
CA ILE A 159 -7.64 14.85 -8.68
C ILE A 159 -9.04 15.02 -9.25
N LYS A 160 -9.29 14.46 -10.45
CA LYS A 160 -10.61 14.51 -11.07
C LYS A 160 -11.69 13.90 -10.20
N ALA A 161 -11.39 12.77 -9.54
CA ALA A 161 -12.32 12.12 -8.63
C ALA A 161 -12.63 12.99 -7.40
N LEU A 162 -11.65 13.68 -6.82
CA LEU A 162 -11.85 14.59 -5.69
C LEU A 162 -12.63 15.85 -6.09
N ARG A 163 -12.27 16.48 -7.21
CA ARG A 163 -12.96 17.68 -7.74
C ARG A 163 -14.42 17.41 -8.08
N ASN A 164 -14.76 16.22 -8.57
CA ASN A 164 -16.15 15.82 -8.83
C ASN A 164 -17.01 15.77 -7.54
N TYR A 165 -16.39 15.79 -6.37
CA TYR A 165 -17.06 15.85 -5.07
C TYR A 165 -16.79 17.15 -4.31
N GLY A 166 -16.34 18.19 -5.01
CA GLY A 166 -16.23 19.56 -4.48
C GLY A 166 -14.95 19.88 -3.72
N ALA A 167 -13.91 19.01 -3.75
CA ALA A 167 -12.62 19.38 -3.21
C ALA A 167 -11.85 20.26 -4.23
N ASP A 168 -11.29 21.36 -3.75
CA ASP A 168 -10.45 22.24 -4.57
C ASP A 168 -9.01 21.73 -4.58
N VAL A 169 -8.74 20.80 -5.49
CA VAL A 169 -7.44 20.12 -5.62
C VAL A 169 -6.96 20.21 -7.05
N TYR A 170 -5.72 20.62 -7.26
CA TYR A 170 -5.07 20.56 -8.57
C TYR A 170 -3.60 20.16 -8.43
N SER A 171 -2.91 20.00 -9.55
CA SER A 171 -1.52 19.56 -9.54
C SER A 171 -0.60 20.53 -10.20
N GLU A 172 0.58 20.71 -9.62
CA GLU A 172 1.67 21.49 -10.16
C GLU A 172 2.98 20.68 -10.20
N ALA A 173 3.88 21.12 -11.09
CA ALA A 173 5.25 20.64 -11.08
C ALA A 173 6.01 21.19 -9.86
N PRO A 174 7.08 20.52 -9.41
CA PRO A 174 7.85 20.98 -8.25
C PRO A 174 8.36 22.41 -8.38
N GLU A 175 8.78 22.83 -9.59
CA GLU A 175 9.29 24.18 -9.88
C GLU A 175 8.22 25.24 -9.65
N GLU A 176 6.99 24.99 -10.10
CA GLU A 176 5.86 25.88 -9.91
C GLU A 176 5.46 25.98 -8.43
N VAL A 177 5.50 24.84 -7.72
CA VAL A 177 5.25 24.80 -6.28
C VAL A 177 6.27 25.65 -5.53
N MET A 178 7.56 25.51 -5.85
CA MET A 178 8.62 26.33 -5.23
C MET A 178 8.47 27.82 -5.51
N ARG A 179 8.02 28.18 -6.72
CA ARG A 179 7.80 29.58 -7.11
C ARG A 179 6.58 30.19 -6.42
N ARG A 180 5.48 29.44 -6.36
CA ARG A 180 4.19 29.89 -5.82
C ARG A 180 4.07 29.86 -4.32
N LYS A 181 4.73 28.89 -3.67
CA LYS A 181 4.66 28.62 -2.24
C LYS A 181 3.21 28.52 -1.73
N PRO A 182 2.45 27.49 -2.13
CA PRO A 182 1.06 27.35 -1.70
C PRO A 182 0.97 27.15 -0.19
N ASN A 183 -0.12 27.62 0.43
CA ASN A 183 -0.35 27.43 1.87
C ASN A 183 -0.53 25.97 2.24
N LEU A 184 -1.08 25.17 1.32
CA LEU A 184 -1.36 23.75 1.53
C LEU A 184 -0.85 22.91 0.36
N LEU A 185 0.11 22.06 0.63
CA LEU A 185 0.73 21.17 -0.33
C LEU A 185 0.38 19.72 -0.03
N TRP A 186 0.01 18.96 -1.04
CA TRP A 186 -0.10 17.51 -0.97
C TRP A 186 1.03 16.84 -1.73
N ARG A 187 1.91 16.16 -1.01
CA ARG A 187 2.96 15.36 -1.62
C ARG A 187 2.38 14.04 -2.13
N TRP A 188 2.38 13.86 -3.42
CA TRP A 188 1.88 12.66 -4.08
C TRP A 188 3.00 11.74 -4.54
N GLY A 189 3.07 10.58 -3.92
CA GLY A 189 4.01 9.52 -4.29
C GLY A 189 5.46 9.78 -3.89
N ASP A 190 6.32 8.82 -4.22
CA ASP A 190 7.72 9.14 -4.41
C ASP A 190 7.76 10.07 -5.62
N ILE A 191 8.29 11.24 -5.43
CA ILE A 191 8.62 12.12 -6.53
C ILE A 191 9.81 11.43 -7.20
N ASP A 192 9.53 10.42 -8.05
CA ASP A 192 10.55 9.78 -8.89
C ASP A 192 10.98 10.81 -9.92
N PHE A 193 11.88 11.67 -9.54
CA PHE A 193 12.68 12.35 -10.52
C PHE A 193 13.46 11.30 -11.30
N LYS A 194 13.54 11.45 -12.62
CA LYS A 194 14.42 10.62 -13.46
C LYS A 194 15.81 10.55 -12.79
N LYS A 195 16.56 9.49 -13.00
CA LYS A 195 17.91 9.32 -12.46
C LYS A 195 18.83 10.53 -12.63
N GLU A 196 18.53 11.38 -13.60
CA GLU A 196 19.22 12.65 -13.90
C GLU A 196 18.93 13.77 -12.88
N PHE A 197 17.95 13.57 -11.97
CA PHE A 197 17.46 14.56 -11.01
C PHE A 197 17.55 14.12 -9.55
N ASN A 198 18.40 13.17 -9.20
CA ASN A 198 18.60 12.80 -7.79
C ASN A 198 19.01 14.02 -6.96
N GLU A 199 19.83 14.91 -7.52
CA GLU A 199 20.20 16.17 -6.88
C GLU A 199 19.03 17.14 -6.74
N TYR A 200 18.10 17.12 -7.70
CA TYR A 200 16.91 17.95 -7.68
C TYR A 200 15.85 17.44 -6.70
N GLU A 201 15.70 16.12 -6.57
CA GLU A 201 14.85 15.54 -5.53
C GLU A 201 15.36 15.92 -4.14
N ASP A 202 16.65 15.80 -3.89
CA ASP A 202 17.27 16.24 -2.64
C ASP A 202 17.11 17.74 -2.42
N TYR A 203 17.18 18.54 -3.47
CA TYR A 203 16.97 19.99 -3.40
C TYR A 203 15.51 20.33 -3.05
N PHE A 204 14.54 19.72 -3.74
CA PHE A 204 13.11 19.93 -3.45
C PHE A 204 12.73 19.42 -2.05
N GLN A 205 13.29 18.30 -1.61
CA GLN A 205 13.09 17.78 -0.27
C GLN A 205 13.63 18.72 0.81
N ARG A 206 14.84 19.26 0.61
CA ARG A 206 15.41 20.28 1.52
C ARG A 206 14.56 21.53 1.53
N TRP A 207 14.17 22.00 0.36
CA TRP A 207 13.28 23.16 0.25
C TRP A 207 11.96 22.96 1.01
N LEU A 208 11.34 21.77 0.93
CA LEU A 208 10.14 21.45 1.70
C LEU A 208 10.35 21.49 3.21
N ILE A 209 11.52 21.05 3.67
CA ILE A 209 11.88 21.05 5.10
C ILE A 209 12.00 22.48 5.64
N ASP A 210 12.44 23.41 4.80
CA ASP A 210 12.68 24.81 5.16
C ASP A 210 11.39 25.66 5.08
N GLN A 211 10.22 25.08 4.71
CA GLN A 211 8.96 25.81 4.64
C GLN A 211 8.14 25.65 5.93
N ASP A 212 8.43 26.46 6.95
CA ASP A 212 7.76 26.38 8.26
C ASP A 212 6.27 26.73 8.21
N ASP A 213 5.87 27.64 7.30
CA ASP A 213 4.49 28.13 7.16
C ASP A 213 3.63 27.27 6.22
N MET A 214 4.24 26.31 5.51
CA MET A 214 3.52 25.47 4.56
C MET A 214 2.98 24.22 5.23
N LYS A 215 1.67 24.02 5.17
CA LYS A 215 1.04 22.78 5.60
C LYS A 215 1.23 21.70 4.54
N ILE A 216 1.79 20.55 4.93
CA ILE A 216 2.10 19.46 4.00
C ILE A 216 1.32 18.20 4.37
N ILE A 217 0.46 17.74 3.45
CA ILE A 217 -0.21 16.43 3.53
C ILE A 217 0.74 15.36 2.96
N ASN A 218 0.82 14.19 3.58
CA ASN A 218 1.82 13.14 3.33
C ASN A 218 3.26 13.65 3.55
N THR A 219 3.46 14.28 4.68
CA THR A 219 4.75 14.86 5.09
C THR A 219 5.88 13.85 5.04
N ILE A 220 7.04 14.30 4.55
CA ILE A 220 8.30 13.60 4.79
C ILE A 220 8.83 14.09 6.14
N PRO A 221 9.25 13.17 7.03
CA PRO A 221 9.85 13.59 8.29
C PRO A 221 11.13 14.39 8.02
N ALA A 222 11.22 15.55 8.65
CA ALA A 222 12.46 16.33 8.67
C ALA A 222 13.65 15.49 9.16
N SER A 223 14.77 15.69 8.61
CA SER A 223 16.07 15.02 8.53
C SER A 223 16.55 14.04 9.62
N ARG A 224 15.91 13.91 10.76
CA ARG A 224 16.32 13.00 11.86
C ARG A 224 15.25 12.03 12.34
N LYS A 225 14.02 12.14 11.86
CA LYS A 225 12.92 11.28 12.26
C LYS A 225 12.79 10.09 11.30
N VAL A 226 12.44 8.93 11.80
CA VAL A 226 12.26 7.75 10.97
C VAL A 226 10.94 7.88 10.21
N ASP A 227 11.00 7.81 8.88
CA ASP A 227 9.83 7.79 8.03
C ASP A 227 8.84 6.70 8.50
N VAL A 228 7.58 7.05 8.67
CA VAL A 228 6.52 6.11 9.11
C VAL A 228 6.32 4.92 8.19
N ALA A 229 6.74 5.01 6.92
CA ALA A 229 6.79 3.90 5.99
C ALA A 229 8.02 2.99 6.17
N ASN A 230 8.96 3.36 7.06
CA ASN A 230 10.15 2.55 7.30
C ASN A 230 9.78 1.22 7.97
N LYS A 231 10.13 0.12 7.32
CA LYS A 231 9.81 -1.24 7.78
C LYS A 231 10.41 -1.59 9.15
N LYS A 232 11.42 -0.85 9.61
CA LYS A 232 11.97 -0.98 10.98
C LYS A 232 10.90 -0.74 12.04
N LEU A 233 9.95 0.18 11.80
CA LEU A 233 8.91 0.54 12.77
C LEU A 233 7.85 -0.57 12.97
N ILE A 234 7.72 -1.46 11.99
CA ILE A 234 6.81 -2.60 12.03
C ILE A 234 7.54 -3.93 12.24
N ALA A 235 8.85 -3.89 12.51
CA ALA A 235 9.65 -5.07 12.75
C ALA A 235 9.14 -5.82 14.01
N ARG A 236 9.00 -7.13 13.89
CA ARG A 236 8.58 -8.03 14.97
C ARG A 236 9.79 -8.47 15.78
N LYS A 237 9.55 -9.16 16.89
CA LYS A 237 10.60 -9.69 17.77
C LYS A 237 11.65 -10.55 17.04
N ASP A 238 11.21 -11.31 16.04
CA ASP A 238 12.06 -12.22 15.27
C ASP A 238 12.68 -11.57 14.02
N ASP A 239 12.32 -10.33 13.73
CA ASP A 239 12.89 -9.57 12.62
C ASP A 239 14.23 -8.95 13.05
N PHE A 240 15.13 -8.77 12.09
CA PHE A 240 16.50 -8.40 12.39
C PHE A 240 17.01 -7.31 11.46
N ILE A 241 17.34 -6.14 12.00
CA ILE A 241 17.88 -5.03 11.21
C ILE A 241 19.40 -5.19 11.03
N LEU A 242 19.86 -5.08 9.80
CA LEU A 242 21.27 -5.21 9.43
C LEU A 242 22.03 -3.90 9.70
N ASN A 243 22.27 -3.61 10.98
CA ASN A 243 23.07 -2.46 11.39
C ASN A 243 23.90 -2.79 12.64
N GLY A 244 25.08 -2.19 12.70
CA GLY A 244 25.99 -2.32 13.85
C GLY A 244 26.85 -3.58 13.89
N ALA A 245 27.85 -3.54 14.75
CA ALA A 245 28.84 -4.61 14.89
C ALA A 245 28.18 -5.94 15.32
N GLY A 246 28.59 -7.02 14.67
CA GLY A 246 28.07 -8.36 14.95
C GLY A 246 26.74 -8.72 14.28
N SER A 247 26.00 -7.76 13.72
CA SER A 247 24.72 -8.02 13.05
C SER A 247 24.89 -8.94 11.82
N LEU A 248 25.94 -8.78 11.04
CA LEU A 248 26.25 -9.65 9.91
C LEU A 248 26.47 -11.10 10.35
N LYS A 249 27.30 -11.34 11.37
CA LYS A 249 27.58 -12.71 11.88
C LYS A 249 26.30 -13.39 12.37
N LYS A 250 25.42 -12.65 13.04
CA LYS A 250 24.11 -13.16 13.49
C LYS A 250 23.21 -13.47 12.30
N ALA A 251 23.10 -12.54 11.32
CA ALA A 251 22.28 -12.71 10.13
C ALA A 251 22.66 -13.95 9.31
N LEU A 252 23.96 -14.20 9.14
CA LEU A 252 24.47 -15.36 8.39
C LEU A 252 24.19 -16.71 9.06
N ARG A 253 23.86 -16.72 10.36
CA ARG A 253 23.49 -17.94 11.12
C ARG A 253 21.99 -18.26 11.07
N LEU A 254 21.16 -17.30 10.67
CA LEU A 254 19.72 -17.51 10.58
C LEU A 254 19.39 -18.50 9.46
N PRO A 255 18.34 -19.33 9.63
CA PRO A 255 17.88 -20.25 8.58
C PRO A 255 17.31 -19.45 7.41
N LYS A 256 18.01 -19.44 6.26
CA LYS A 256 17.68 -18.63 5.10
C LYS A 256 16.22 -18.80 4.63
N ASP A 257 15.71 -20.04 4.71
CA ASP A 257 14.37 -20.37 4.19
C ASP A 257 13.22 -19.77 5.02
N GLU A 258 13.53 -19.30 6.22
CA GLU A 258 12.58 -18.64 7.12
C GLU A 258 12.60 -17.11 7.00
N TYR A 259 13.53 -16.54 6.24
CA TYR A 259 13.73 -15.09 6.19
C TYR A 259 13.64 -14.51 4.78
N VAL A 260 13.26 -13.25 4.78
CA VAL A 260 13.24 -12.38 3.59
C VAL A 260 14.11 -11.17 3.87
N LEU A 261 15.05 -10.90 2.99
CA LEU A 261 15.87 -9.69 3.01
C LEU A 261 15.07 -8.56 2.33
N LYS A 262 14.83 -7.46 3.04
CA LYS A 262 14.06 -6.33 2.52
C LYS A 262 14.78 -5.01 2.77
N PRO A 263 14.77 -4.08 1.81
CA PRO A 263 15.15 -2.70 2.10
C PRO A 263 14.18 -2.12 3.16
N LEU A 264 14.70 -1.34 4.09
CA LEU A 264 13.91 -0.68 5.12
C LEU A 264 12.97 0.37 4.52
N ARG A 265 13.38 0.95 3.41
CA ARG A 265 12.60 1.86 2.57
C ARG A 265 12.48 1.30 1.16
N GLY A 266 11.52 1.76 0.42
CA GLY A 266 11.30 1.34 -0.96
C GLY A 266 9.93 0.69 -1.19
N ALA A 267 9.53 0.66 -2.45
CA ALA A 267 8.22 0.21 -2.91
C ALA A 267 8.33 -0.83 -4.02
N SER A 268 7.19 -1.41 -4.40
CA SER A 268 7.05 -2.29 -5.57
C SER A 268 7.89 -3.56 -5.54
N GLY A 269 8.32 -4.02 -4.35
CA GLY A 269 9.09 -5.27 -4.21
C GLY A 269 10.53 -5.21 -4.70
N LYS A 270 11.04 -4.03 -5.09
CA LYS A 270 12.43 -3.87 -5.53
C LYS A 270 13.39 -4.16 -4.38
N GLY A 271 14.44 -4.93 -4.66
CA GLY A 271 15.47 -5.28 -3.66
C GLY A 271 15.04 -6.30 -2.60
N ILE A 272 13.86 -6.92 -2.74
CA ILE A 272 13.45 -8.03 -1.87
C ILE A 272 14.10 -9.32 -2.35
N VAL A 273 14.73 -10.04 -1.42
CA VAL A 273 15.33 -11.36 -1.70
C VAL A 273 14.74 -12.38 -0.73
N PHE A 274 14.12 -13.42 -1.25
CA PHE A 274 13.59 -14.53 -0.46
C PHE A 274 14.65 -15.59 -0.29
N GLY A 275 15.06 -15.86 0.94
CA GLY A 275 16.14 -16.80 1.21
C GLY A 275 15.84 -18.23 0.72
N GLU A 276 14.57 -18.65 0.74
CA GLU A 276 14.16 -19.95 0.22
C GLU A 276 14.34 -20.12 -1.30
N LEU A 277 14.31 -19.02 -2.06
CA LEU A 277 14.48 -19.03 -3.52
C LEU A 277 15.95 -18.96 -3.96
N GLU A 278 16.86 -18.71 -3.01
CA GLU A 278 18.28 -18.56 -3.28
C GLU A 278 19.09 -19.79 -2.83
N ASN A 279 20.16 -20.10 -3.53
CA ASN A 279 21.16 -21.03 -3.00
C ASN A 279 21.95 -20.35 -1.85
N ARG A 280 22.66 -21.17 -1.06
CA ARG A 280 23.37 -20.69 0.14
C ARG A 280 24.40 -19.62 -0.16
N SER A 281 25.18 -19.78 -1.23
CA SER A 281 26.23 -18.83 -1.60
C SER A 281 25.64 -17.47 -1.96
N ARG A 282 24.64 -17.44 -2.85
CA ARG A 282 23.99 -16.22 -3.29
C ARG A 282 23.28 -15.51 -2.14
N TRP A 283 22.62 -16.25 -1.25
CA TRP A 283 22.01 -15.68 -0.04
C TRP A 283 23.05 -14.94 0.82
N ILE A 284 24.21 -15.60 1.08
CA ILE A 284 25.29 -14.97 1.85
C ILE A 284 25.78 -13.69 1.20
N ASP A 285 25.94 -13.69 -0.12
CA ASP A 285 26.40 -12.50 -0.87
C ASP A 285 25.38 -11.35 -0.81
N GLU A 286 24.09 -11.65 -0.97
CA GLU A 286 23.03 -10.65 -0.85
C GLU A 286 22.94 -10.07 0.58
N VAL A 287 23.08 -10.91 1.62
CA VAL A 287 23.10 -10.43 3.01
C VAL A 287 24.31 -9.53 3.27
N LYS A 288 25.51 -9.87 2.76
CA LYS A 288 26.71 -9.05 2.87
C LYS A 288 26.54 -7.69 2.15
N LYS A 289 26.02 -7.70 0.91
CA LYS A 289 25.72 -6.47 0.17
C LYS A 289 24.76 -5.58 0.92
N ALA A 290 23.69 -6.15 1.44
CA ALA A 290 22.67 -5.45 2.22
C ALA A 290 23.23 -4.86 3.53
N TYR A 291 24.10 -5.60 4.20
CA TYR A 291 24.80 -5.11 5.39
C TYR A 291 25.68 -3.90 5.08
N ASN A 292 26.46 -3.96 3.99
CA ASN A 292 27.31 -2.85 3.55
C ASN A 292 26.52 -1.59 3.16
N ARG A 293 25.27 -1.76 2.67
CA ARG A 293 24.38 -0.64 2.37
C ARG A 293 23.76 -0.01 3.62
N GLY A 294 23.61 -0.78 4.69
CA GLY A 294 23.11 -0.30 5.99
C GLY A 294 21.60 0.04 6.05
N ASP A 295 20.87 -0.20 4.95
CA ASP A 295 19.44 0.16 4.81
C ASP A 295 18.52 -1.05 4.65
N TYR A 296 18.94 -2.23 5.11
CA TYR A 296 18.20 -3.49 4.99
C TYR A 296 17.90 -4.14 6.33
N GLY A 297 16.89 -5.01 6.32
CA GLY A 297 16.56 -5.92 7.43
C GLY A 297 16.24 -7.33 6.94
N LEU A 298 16.43 -8.29 7.80
CA LEU A 298 15.95 -9.66 7.68
C LEU A 298 14.62 -9.78 8.42
N PHE A 299 13.57 -10.01 7.67
CA PHE A 299 12.22 -10.16 8.21
C PHE A 299 11.80 -11.63 8.16
N LYS A 300 11.27 -12.13 9.26
CA LYS A 300 10.73 -13.49 9.27
C LYS A 300 9.61 -13.61 8.26
N LYS A 301 9.73 -14.61 7.38
CA LYS A 301 8.80 -14.84 6.28
C LYS A 301 7.37 -14.97 6.80
N MET A 302 6.47 -14.26 6.17
CA MET A 302 5.03 -14.44 6.31
C MET A 302 4.47 -14.86 4.95
N MET A 303 3.82 -16.01 4.91
CA MET A 303 3.11 -16.47 3.72
C MET A 303 1.66 -15.99 3.79
N LEU A 304 1.13 -15.57 2.66
CA LEU A 304 -0.31 -15.39 2.49
C LEU A 304 -1.01 -16.74 2.59
N PRO A 305 -2.25 -16.79 3.08
CA PRO A 305 -3.00 -18.01 3.18
C PRO A 305 -3.38 -18.55 1.80
N GLU A 306 -3.35 -19.86 1.64
CA GLU A 306 -3.92 -20.54 0.49
C GLU A 306 -5.42 -20.78 0.71
N ILE A 307 -6.23 -20.39 -0.27
CA ILE A 307 -7.67 -20.61 -0.31
C ILE A 307 -7.93 -21.70 -1.35
N LYS A 308 -8.20 -22.92 -0.89
CA LYS A 308 -8.54 -24.07 -1.74
C LYS A 308 -10.04 -24.31 -1.76
N VAL A 309 -10.63 -24.33 -2.95
CA VAL A 309 -12.05 -24.63 -3.13
C VAL A 309 -12.31 -25.21 -4.53
N ASN A 310 -12.88 -26.41 -4.60
CA ASN A 310 -13.28 -27.07 -5.86
C ASN A 310 -12.22 -27.01 -6.98
N GLY A 311 -10.98 -27.39 -6.66
CA GLY A 311 -9.87 -27.37 -7.61
C GLY A 311 -9.25 -26.00 -7.88
N LEU A 312 -9.84 -24.94 -7.35
CA LEU A 312 -9.27 -23.59 -7.36
C LEU A 312 -8.34 -23.41 -6.18
N SER A 313 -7.14 -22.92 -6.43
CA SER A 313 -6.17 -22.54 -5.40
C SER A 313 -5.71 -21.10 -5.64
N ILE A 314 -6.06 -20.22 -4.71
CA ILE A 314 -5.76 -18.78 -4.78
C ILE A 314 -5.17 -18.29 -3.46
N THR A 315 -4.57 -17.12 -3.50
CA THR A 315 -4.17 -16.37 -2.32
C THR A 315 -4.59 -14.91 -2.44
N MET A 316 -4.58 -14.21 -1.31
CA MET A 316 -4.91 -12.79 -1.27
C MET A 316 -4.22 -12.06 -0.13
N ASP A 317 -3.98 -10.78 -0.33
CA ASP A 317 -3.73 -9.82 0.74
C ASP A 317 -4.89 -8.84 0.92
N PHE A 318 -4.88 -8.10 2.02
CA PHE A 318 -5.95 -7.20 2.40
C PHE A 318 -5.38 -5.81 2.70
N LEU A 319 -5.87 -4.79 1.99
CA LEU A 319 -5.26 -3.48 1.87
C LEU A 319 -6.22 -2.36 2.32
N PRO A 320 -6.50 -2.20 3.63
CA PRO A 320 -7.31 -1.09 4.11
C PRO A 320 -6.53 0.22 4.03
N ALA A 321 -7.22 1.26 3.57
CA ALA A 321 -6.70 2.61 3.45
C ALA A 321 -7.47 3.61 4.31
N PHE A 322 -6.73 4.55 4.85
CA PHE A 322 -7.19 5.54 5.79
C PHE A 322 -6.67 6.92 5.43
N TYR A 323 -7.36 7.93 5.91
CA TYR A 323 -6.78 9.25 6.09
C TYR A 323 -6.36 9.39 7.56
N ALA A 324 -5.10 9.68 7.79
CA ALA A 324 -4.55 9.91 9.11
C ALA A 324 -4.55 11.40 9.41
N HIS A 325 -4.92 11.76 10.64
CA HIS A 325 -4.81 13.09 11.21
C HIS A 325 -4.27 12.95 12.62
N GLY A 326 -2.96 13.18 12.77
CA GLY A 326 -2.26 12.82 13.99
C GLY A 326 -2.37 11.32 14.28
N GLU A 327 -2.83 10.97 15.47
CA GLU A 327 -3.05 9.59 15.88
C GLU A 327 -4.32 8.96 15.30
N ASP A 328 -5.27 9.75 14.81
CA ASP A 328 -6.58 9.27 14.38
C ASP A 328 -6.59 8.79 12.94
N LEU A 329 -7.30 7.69 12.70
CA LEU A 329 -7.50 7.10 11.39
C LEU A 329 -8.96 7.14 10.96
N THR A 330 -9.23 7.81 9.85
CA THR A 330 -10.53 7.76 9.16
C THR A 330 -10.48 6.70 8.07
N TYR A 331 -11.26 5.62 8.23
CA TYR A 331 -11.37 4.56 7.22
C TYR A 331 -12.01 5.08 5.93
N LEU A 332 -11.32 4.89 4.81
CA LEU A 332 -11.78 5.28 3.49
C LEU A 332 -12.35 4.10 2.70
N TYR A 333 -11.53 3.08 2.47
CA TYR A 333 -11.85 1.89 1.68
C TYR A 333 -10.89 0.74 2.02
N SER A 334 -11.16 -0.43 1.45
CA SER A 334 -10.17 -1.50 1.37
C SER A 334 -10.09 -2.03 -0.06
N LEU A 335 -8.90 -2.42 -0.44
CA LEU A 335 -8.64 -3.21 -1.63
C LEU A 335 -8.19 -4.61 -1.24
N VAL A 336 -8.19 -5.50 -2.21
CA VAL A 336 -7.55 -6.81 -2.15
C VAL A 336 -6.70 -7.01 -3.39
N ARG A 337 -5.60 -7.73 -3.25
CA ARG A 337 -4.88 -8.29 -4.39
C ARG A 337 -5.02 -9.80 -4.30
N LEU A 338 -5.45 -10.42 -5.40
CA LEU A 338 -5.63 -11.87 -5.51
C LEU A 338 -4.69 -12.42 -6.56
N GLU A 339 -4.26 -13.66 -6.38
CA GLU A 339 -3.41 -14.35 -7.33
C GLU A 339 -3.63 -15.86 -7.27
N PRO A 340 -3.51 -16.60 -8.41
CA PRO A 340 -3.39 -18.05 -8.37
C PRO A 340 -2.23 -18.46 -7.43
N TRP A 341 -2.47 -19.46 -6.59
CA TRP A 341 -1.52 -19.88 -5.56
C TRP A 341 -0.16 -20.28 -6.16
N GLU A 342 -0.15 -21.01 -7.26
CA GLU A 342 1.09 -21.44 -7.92
C GLU A 342 1.94 -20.25 -8.37
N SER A 343 1.32 -19.23 -8.95
CA SER A 343 2.01 -17.99 -9.33
C SER A 343 2.60 -17.26 -8.14
N TYR A 344 1.82 -17.12 -7.07
CA TYR A 344 2.29 -16.53 -5.81
C TYR A 344 3.39 -17.37 -5.20
N PHE A 345 3.23 -18.70 -5.15
CA PHE A 345 4.19 -19.61 -4.54
C PHE A 345 5.56 -19.54 -5.21
N SER A 346 5.62 -19.33 -6.52
CA SER A 346 6.88 -19.16 -7.26
C SER A 346 7.54 -17.80 -7.04
N ARG A 347 6.76 -16.71 -6.89
CA ARG A 347 7.27 -15.35 -6.76
C ARG A 347 7.29 -14.81 -5.34
N LYS A 348 6.48 -15.37 -4.45
CA LYS A 348 6.28 -14.96 -3.04
C LYS A 348 5.79 -13.52 -2.85
N THR A 349 5.38 -12.85 -3.91
CA THR A 349 4.85 -11.48 -3.87
C THR A 349 3.64 -11.34 -4.78
N ILE A 350 2.63 -10.59 -4.34
CA ILE A 350 1.55 -10.12 -5.21
C ILE A 350 1.88 -8.68 -5.60
N ASN A 351 2.17 -8.45 -6.88
CA ASN A 351 2.45 -7.11 -7.39
C ASN A 351 1.65 -6.85 -8.67
N VAL A 352 0.47 -6.24 -8.51
CA VAL A 352 -0.45 -5.95 -9.61
C VAL A 352 0.18 -4.99 -10.64
N ALA A 353 0.98 -4.04 -10.20
CA ALA A 353 1.64 -3.08 -11.08
C ALA A 353 2.73 -3.72 -11.97
N GLN A 354 3.28 -4.86 -11.56
CA GLN A 354 4.26 -5.64 -12.33
C GLN A 354 3.63 -6.81 -13.10
N GLY A 355 2.29 -6.82 -13.23
CA GLY A 355 1.56 -7.88 -13.92
C GLY A 355 1.35 -9.14 -13.09
N GLY A 356 1.66 -9.11 -11.79
CA GLY A 356 1.41 -10.18 -10.83
C GLY A 356 0.16 -9.94 -10.02
N GLY A 357 -0.85 -10.81 -10.19
CA GLY A 357 -2.10 -10.75 -9.45
C GLY A 357 -3.17 -9.82 -10.06
N TYR A 358 -4.29 -9.80 -9.39
CA TYR A 358 -5.50 -9.09 -9.78
C TYR A 358 -5.96 -8.19 -8.63
N GLY A 359 -6.20 -6.93 -8.94
CA GLY A 359 -6.76 -5.98 -7.98
C GLY A 359 -8.26 -6.15 -7.83
N GLY A 360 -8.80 -6.04 -6.62
CA GLY A 360 -10.22 -6.12 -6.33
C GLY A 360 -10.67 -5.11 -5.28
N THR A 361 -11.96 -4.84 -5.23
CA THR A 361 -12.59 -3.95 -4.25
C THR A 361 -13.23 -4.71 -3.11
N VAL A 362 -13.46 -4.02 -2.00
CA VAL A 362 -14.12 -4.58 -0.81
C VAL A 362 -15.44 -3.87 -0.55
N LYS A 363 -16.52 -4.65 -0.48
CA LYS A 363 -17.84 -4.19 -0.07
C LYS A 363 -18.06 -4.46 1.42
N VAL A 364 -18.45 -3.44 2.15
CA VAL A 364 -18.91 -3.59 3.55
C VAL A 364 -20.43 -3.72 3.56
N VAL A 365 -20.93 -4.75 4.21
CA VAL A 365 -22.37 -4.99 4.34
C VAL A 365 -22.81 -4.88 5.79
N LYS A 366 -23.95 -4.24 6.00
CA LYS A 366 -24.69 -4.36 7.27
C LYS A 366 -25.09 -5.83 7.40
N ARG A 367 -25.04 -6.40 8.59
CA ARG A 367 -25.34 -7.81 8.86
C ARG A 367 -26.39 -8.39 7.91
N GLY A 368 -26.09 -9.54 7.28
CA GLY A 368 -27.07 -10.53 6.86
C GLY A 368 -27.28 -11.48 8.02
#